data_2e6f16ef40f7c8d3574ae335b9cedb96
#
_entry.id   2e6f16ef40f7c8d3574ae335b9cedb96
#
_cell.length_a   1.000
_cell.length_b   1.000
_cell.length_c   1.000
_cell.angle_alpha   90.00
_cell.angle_beta   90.00
_cell.angle_gamma   90.00
#
_symmetry.space_group_name_H-M   'P 1'
#
loop_
_entity.id
_entity.type
_entity.pdbx_description
1 polymer ?
#
loop_
_entity_poly.entity_id
_entity_poly.type
_entity_poly.pdbx_seq_one_letter_code
_entity_poly.pdbx_strand_id
1 'polypeptide(L)'
;MDINSLQYVVGEVKTGEPAVIRFFGRVSEENTARFNEEFDFLENVVRPSCIRVLINSEGGSVLYGMTTYSTIANSKVDTECVIEGIAASMASIIWAAGNRSLMRDYAILMIHNPMLPDGDDDEGSDMVRAFTRQIETIYRKRFGLKAEQVRAIMNGEAGKDGTYFDAAAAVKAGIIPAENVIHTSKQLCEKVHNEVAALTDTAAIQELMSRVSSENKLFEETVPTLKQTESDMTNENKTQGFEYGAIAASIGMKDKDVKDVMARISELAALEPKYKEMQKSLNDAQTVIAGKEATIQNLQKDLAAVTSRLSAYEQKEEGRAGGTHRDAGGERYQRGENRP
;
A
#
# COMPACT_ATOMS: atom_id res chain seq x y z
N MET A 1 1.08 4.79 25.02
CA MET A 1 1.07 5.71 23.87
C MET A 1 0.31 6.95 24.28
N ASP A 2 0.80 8.14 23.95
CA ASP A 2 0.10 9.40 24.21
C ASP A 2 -0.62 9.82 22.92
N ILE A 3 -1.82 10.40 23.04
CA ILE A 3 -2.63 10.87 21.91
C ILE A 3 -1.86 11.86 21.01
N ASN A 4 -0.94 12.66 21.60
CA ASN A 4 -0.10 13.60 20.87
C ASN A 4 1.04 12.94 20.06
N SER A 5 1.28 11.63 20.24
CA SER A 5 2.31 10.86 19.55
C SER A 5 1.77 10.07 18.36
N LEU A 6 0.47 10.13 18.10
CA LEU A 6 -0.19 9.43 16.99
C LEU A 6 0.21 10.07 15.65
N GLN A 7 0.61 9.26 14.68
CA GLN A 7 1.08 9.69 13.36
C GLN A 7 0.11 9.32 12.24
N TYR A 8 -0.60 8.20 12.41
CA TYR A 8 -1.53 7.67 11.41
C TYR A 8 -2.96 8.11 11.68
N VAL A 9 -3.28 8.46 12.93
CA VAL A 9 -4.61 8.97 13.31
C VAL A 9 -4.81 10.38 12.74
N VAL A 10 -6.00 10.65 12.21
CA VAL A 10 -6.35 11.91 11.54
C VAL A 10 -7.27 12.73 12.42
N GLY A 11 -6.84 13.94 12.74
CA GLY A 11 -7.65 14.88 13.51
C GLY A 11 -7.75 14.54 15.00
N GLU A 12 -8.70 15.18 15.67
CA GLU A 12 -9.00 14.93 17.08
C GLU A 12 -9.88 13.68 17.22
N VAL A 13 -9.58 12.82 18.17
CA VAL A 13 -10.36 11.60 18.44
C VAL A 13 -11.04 11.69 19.80
N LYS A 14 -12.29 11.24 19.86
CA LYS A 14 -13.13 11.27 21.07
C LYS A 14 -13.84 9.95 21.27
N THR A 15 -14.04 9.60 22.53
CA THR A 15 -14.82 8.40 22.91
C THR A 15 -16.24 8.50 22.35
N GLY A 16 -16.68 7.43 21.69
CA GLY A 16 -18.03 7.33 21.12
C GLY A 16 -18.25 8.09 19.80
N GLU A 17 -17.27 8.86 19.32
CA GLU A 17 -17.31 9.48 17.99
C GLU A 17 -16.49 8.62 16.99
N PRO A 18 -16.75 8.70 15.68
CA PRO A 18 -15.93 8.01 14.68
C PRO A 18 -14.48 8.50 14.69
N ALA A 19 -13.53 7.58 14.63
CA ALA A 19 -12.11 7.88 14.47
C ALA A 19 -11.63 7.53 13.07
N VAL A 20 -10.63 8.26 12.57
CA VAL A 20 -10.02 8.04 11.26
C VAL A 20 -8.55 7.74 11.43
N ILE A 21 -8.08 6.69 10.79
CA ILE A 21 -6.66 6.29 10.75
C ILE A 21 -6.25 6.01 9.30
N ARG A 22 -5.00 6.34 8.93
CA ARG A 22 -4.46 6.16 7.57
C ARG A 22 -3.50 4.98 7.52
N PHE A 23 -3.64 4.16 6.50
CA PHE A 23 -2.64 3.20 6.09
C PHE A 23 -2.13 3.61 4.69
N PHE A 24 -1.08 4.43 4.67
CA PHE A 24 -0.49 4.96 3.44
C PHE A 24 0.92 4.44 3.24
N GLY A 25 1.28 4.19 1.97
CA GLY A 25 2.59 3.67 1.58
C GLY A 25 2.71 2.14 1.69
N ARG A 26 3.94 1.67 1.67
CA ARG A 26 4.25 0.24 1.53
C ARG A 26 3.85 -0.59 2.76
N VAL A 27 3.37 -1.80 2.52
CA VAL A 27 3.17 -2.81 3.57
C VAL A 27 4.53 -3.37 3.97
N SER A 28 5.11 -2.82 5.05
CA SER A 28 6.41 -3.16 5.62
C SER A 28 6.28 -3.47 7.11
N GLU A 29 7.33 -4.00 7.72
CA GLU A 29 7.39 -4.26 9.17
C GLU A 29 7.09 -3.00 9.97
N GLU A 30 7.82 -1.92 9.69
CA GLU A 30 7.71 -0.65 10.42
C GLU A 30 6.30 -0.04 10.28
N ASN A 31 5.80 0.05 9.03
CA ASN A 31 4.51 0.67 8.74
C ASN A 31 3.35 -0.10 9.38
N THR A 32 3.37 -1.44 9.30
CA THR A 32 2.32 -2.28 9.90
C THR A 32 2.39 -2.29 11.42
N ALA A 33 3.58 -2.36 12.02
CA ALA A 33 3.74 -2.34 13.47
C ALA A 33 3.17 -1.04 14.05
N ARG A 34 3.56 0.11 13.48
CA ARG A 34 3.08 1.40 13.95
C ARG A 34 1.58 1.59 13.75
N PHE A 35 1.05 1.21 12.60
CA PHE A 35 -0.39 1.26 12.34
C PHE A 35 -1.16 0.41 13.35
N ASN A 36 -0.73 -0.83 13.60
CA ASN A 36 -1.40 -1.74 14.51
C ASN A 36 -1.38 -1.20 15.96
N GLU A 37 -0.26 -0.62 16.40
CA GLU A 37 -0.17 0.03 17.74
C GLU A 37 -1.17 1.19 17.87
N GLU A 38 -1.29 2.04 16.86
CA GLU A 38 -2.24 3.17 16.89
C GLU A 38 -3.69 2.71 16.76
N PHE A 39 -3.95 1.66 15.97
CA PHE A 39 -5.26 1.04 15.87
C PHE A 39 -5.70 0.43 17.22
N ASP A 40 -4.81 -0.31 17.88
CA ASP A 40 -5.06 -0.88 19.21
C ASP A 40 -5.30 0.22 20.24
N PHE A 41 -4.58 1.34 20.15
CA PHE A 41 -4.83 2.50 21.01
C PHE A 41 -6.21 3.10 20.77
N LEU A 42 -6.63 3.26 19.52
CA LEU A 42 -7.98 3.70 19.20
C LEU A 42 -9.03 2.75 19.78
N GLU A 43 -8.91 1.45 19.54
CA GLU A 43 -9.88 0.46 19.98
C GLU A 43 -10.00 0.38 21.52
N ASN A 44 -8.86 0.31 22.22
CA ASN A 44 -8.85 -0.03 23.64
C ASN A 44 -8.87 1.20 24.57
N VAL A 45 -8.31 2.34 24.12
CA VAL A 45 -8.20 3.56 24.93
C VAL A 45 -9.24 4.59 24.54
N VAL A 46 -9.30 4.97 23.25
CA VAL A 46 -10.24 6.00 22.77
C VAL A 46 -11.67 5.47 22.72
N ARG A 47 -11.87 4.24 22.27
CA ARG A 47 -13.18 3.57 22.13
C ARG A 47 -14.14 4.36 21.28
N PRO A 48 -13.80 4.61 19.99
CA PRO A 48 -14.67 5.31 19.07
C PRO A 48 -15.91 4.48 18.74
N SER A 49 -16.93 5.11 18.14
CA SER A 49 -18.11 4.38 17.64
C SER A 49 -17.82 3.58 16.36
N CYS A 50 -16.83 4.01 15.58
CA CYS A 50 -16.35 3.35 14.37
C CYS A 50 -14.89 3.76 14.11
N ILE A 51 -14.08 2.85 13.56
CA ILE A 51 -12.74 3.17 13.08
C ILE A 51 -12.76 3.11 11.55
N ARG A 52 -12.54 4.27 10.91
CA ARG A 52 -12.40 4.35 9.46
C ARG A 52 -10.92 4.32 9.08
N VAL A 53 -10.54 3.28 8.35
CA VAL A 53 -9.19 3.08 7.82
C VAL A 53 -9.12 3.59 6.40
N LEU A 54 -8.38 4.67 6.15
CA LEU A 54 -8.12 5.20 4.82
C LEU A 54 -6.89 4.51 4.24
N ILE A 55 -7.02 3.93 3.05
CA ILE A 55 -5.96 3.13 2.43
C ILE A 55 -5.49 3.77 1.13
N ASN A 56 -4.17 3.97 1.02
CA ASN A 56 -3.48 4.36 -0.20
C ASN A 56 -2.12 3.66 -0.23
N SER A 57 -2.08 2.44 -0.79
CA SER A 57 -0.92 1.55 -0.70
C SER A 57 -0.80 0.63 -1.91
N GLU A 58 0.41 0.51 -2.42
CA GLU A 58 0.78 -0.46 -3.47
C GLU A 58 0.89 -1.90 -2.96
N GLY A 59 0.77 -2.12 -1.65
CA GLY A 59 0.97 -3.43 -1.06
C GLY A 59 2.40 -3.63 -0.55
N GLY A 60 2.87 -4.88 -0.54
CA GLY A 60 4.19 -5.25 -0.04
C GLY A 60 4.16 -6.60 0.68
N SER A 61 4.80 -6.70 1.84
CA SER A 61 4.98 -7.97 2.56
C SER A 61 3.66 -8.61 2.99
N VAL A 62 3.40 -9.83 2.49
CA VAL A 62 2.25 -10.63 2.92
C VAL A 62 2.34 -10.96 4.41
N LEU A 63 3.54 -11.29 4.91
CA LEU A 63 3.76 -11.64 6.31
C LEU A 63 3.31 -10.51 7.27
N TYR A 64 3.82 -9.32 7.04
CA TYR A 64 3.47 -8.15 7.87
C TYR A 64 2.05 -7.67 7.65
N GLY A 65 1.57 -7.68 6.41
CA GLY A 65 0.21 -7.27 6.08
C GLY A 65 -0.86 -8.18 6.68
N MET A 66 -0.59 -9.47 6.86
CA MET A 66 -1.52 -10.38 7.55
C MET A 66 -1.71 -10.02 9.03
N THR A 67 -0.74 -9.40 9.70
CA THR A 67 -0.92 -8.89 11.06
C THR A 67 -1.92 -7.73 11.08
N THR A 68 -1.79 -6.78 10.15
CA THR A 68 -2.73 -5.65 10.01
C THR A 68 -4.13 -6.13 9.61
N TYR A 69 -4.22 -7.10 8.67
CA TYR A 69 -5.50 -7.76 8.38
C TYR A 69 -6.14 -8.33 9.65
N SER A 70 -5.36 -9.05 10.47
CA SER A 70 -5.85 -9.64 11.72
C SER A 70 -6.31 -8.59 12.73
N THR A 71 -5.53 -7.51 12.90
CA THR A 71 -5.88 -6.39 13.80
C THR A 71 -7.24 -5.80 13.43
N ILE A 72 -7.46 -5.47 12.17
CA ILE A 72 -8.72 -4.87 11.70
C ILE A 72 -9.87 -5.89 11.75
N ALA A 73 -9.66 -7.11 11.23
CA ALA A 73 -10.72 -8.13 11.12
C ALA A 73 -11.24 -8.66 12.48
N ASN A 74 -10.42 -8.57 13.53
CA ASN A 74 -10.79 -8.98 14.88
C ASN A 74 -11.16 -7.79 15.79
N SER A 75 -11.28 -6.58 15.24
CA SER A 75 -11.69 -5.41 16.00
C SER A 75 -13.05 -5.60 16.67
N LYS A 76 -13.18 -5.11 17.89
CA LYS A 76 -14.44 -5.07 18.66
C LYS A 76 -15.27 -3.83 18.32
N VAL A 77 -14.66 -2.88 17.63
CA VAL A 77 -15.29 -1.65 17.13
C VAL A 77 -15.61 -1.83 15.65
N ASP A 78 -16.75 -1.32 15.20
CA ASP A 78 -17.06 -1.34 13.78
C ASP A 78 -15.99 -0.67 12.93
N THR A 79 -15.63 -1.31 11.82
CA THR A 79 -14.54 -0.86 10.96
C THR A 79 -15.00 -0.62 9.52
N GLU A 80 -14.57 0.50 8.95
CA GLU A 80 -14.75 0.83 7.54
C GLU A 80 -13.37 1.00 6.89
N CYS A 81 -13.06 0.17 5.90
CA CYS A 81 -11.84 0.33 5.11
C CYS A 81 -12.17 1.01 3.79
N VAL A 82 -11.56 2.16 3.54
CA VAL A 82 -11.82 3.01 2.35
C VAL A 82 -10.58 3.06 1.48
N ILE A 83 -10.71 2.71 0.21
CA ILE A 83 -9.64 2.99 -0.78
C ILE A 83 -9.71 4.47 -1.14
N GLU A 84 -8.71 5.25 -0.69
CA GLU A 84 -8.58 6.69 -0.99
C GLU A 84 -7.95 6.95 -2.35
N GLY A 85 -6.96 6.16 -2.75
CA GLY A 85 -6.29 6.23 -4.04
C GLY A 85 -6.13 4.85 -4.64
N ILE A 86 -5.26 4.04 -4.07
CA ILE A 86 -5.02 2.66 -4.50
C ILE A 86 -4.98 1.69 -3.32
N ALA A 87 -5.52 0.50 -3.52
CA ALA A 87 -5.24 -0.66 -2.68
C ALA A 87 -4.80 -1.81 -3.58
N ALA A 88 -3.48 -2.03 -3.68
CA ALA A 88 -2.93 -3.07 -4.53
C ALA A 88 -2.30 -4.19 -3.72
N SER A 89 -2.32 -5.41 -4.26
CA SER A 89 -1.63 -6.56 -3.68
C SER A 89 -2.05 -6.78 -2.20
N MET A 90 -1.11 -6.83 -1.27
CA MET A 90 -1.40 -7.01 0.15
C MET A 90 -2.28 -5.91 0.75
N ALA A 91 -2.27 -4.68 0.21
CA ALA A 91 -3.15 -3.62 0.66
C ALA A 91 -4.64 -3.91 0.35
N SER A 92 -4.94 -4.64 -0.71
CA SER A 92 -6.31 -5.09 -1.02
C SER A 92 -6.84 -6.12 -0.01
N ILE A 93 -5.94 -6.89 0.62
CA ILE A 93 -6.27 -7.80 1.72
C ILE A 93 -6.57 -6.99 2.99
N ILE A 94 -5.76 -5.97 3.30
CA ILE A 94 -6.00 -5.06 4.42
C ILE A 94 -7.36 -4.35 4.24
N TRP A 95 -7.66 -3.89 3.02
CA TRP A 95 -8.96 -3.32 2.70
C TRP A 95 -10.12 -4.31 2.92
N ALA A 96 -9.93 -5.56 2.58
CA ALA A 96 -10.93 -6.61 2.77
C ALA A 96 -11.18 -6.97 4.25
N ALA A 97 -10.37 -6.48 5.19
CA ALA A 97 -10.48 -6.79 6.61
C ALA A 97 -11.63 -6.06 7.33
N GLY A 98 -12.02 -4.85 6.86
CA GLY A 98 -13.06 -4.04 7.53
C GLY A 98 -14.43 -4.70 7.54
N ASN A 99 -15.30 -4.35 8.48
CA ASN A 99 -16.72 -4.75 8.45
C ASN A 99 -17.39 -4.26 7.16
N ARG A 100 -17.04 -3.06 6.73
CA ARG A 100 -17.40 -2.52 5.41
C ARG A 100 -16.15 -2.18 4.62
N SER A 101 -16.10 -2.62 3.37
CA SER A 101 -15.10 -2.22 2.40
C SER A 101 -15.71 -1.22 1.44
N LEU A 102 -15.13 -0.03 1.40
CA LEU A 102 -15.58 1.13 0.63
C LEU A 102 -14.49 1.53 -0.36
N MET A 103 -14.87 2.21 -1.41
CA MET A 103 -13.95 2.65 -2.45
C MET A 103 -14.39 4.00 -3.00
N ARG A 104 -13.45 4.95 -3.15
CA ARG A 104 -13.72 6.18 -3.91
C ARG A 104 -13.97 5.84 -5.37
N ASP A 105 -14.82 6.59 -6.03
CA ASP A 105 -15.17 6.37 -7.45
C ASP A 105 -14.00 6.56 -8.43
N TYR A 106 -12.94 7.26 -8.01
CA TYR A 106 -11.68 7.42 -8.73
C TYR A 106 -10.57 6.45 -8.29
N ALA A 107 -10.81 5.66 -7.25
CA ALA A 107 -9.79 4.79 -6.68
C ALA A 107 -9.56 3.53 -7.51
N ILE A 108 -8.42 2.88 -7.28
CA ILE A 108 -8.05 1.63 -7.95
C ILE A 108 -7.87 0.52 -6.93
N LEU A 109 -8.42 -0.63 -7.25
CA LEU A 109 -8.18 -1.88 -6.57
C LEU A 109 -7.36 -2.80 -7.49
N MET A 110 -6.28 -3.39 -6.98
CA MET A 110 -5.50 -4.38 -7.72
C MET A 110 -5.33 -5.65 -6.92
N ILE A 111 -5.63 -6.77 -7.56
CA ILE A 111 -5.60 -8.11 -6.96
C ILE A 111 -4.72 -9.02 -7.81
N HIS A 112 -3.77 -9.69 -7.18
CA HIS A 112 -2.92 -10.70 -7.80
C HIS A 112 -2.52 -11.82 -6.83
N ASN A 113 -1.88 -12.86 -7.35
CA ASN A 113 -1.30 -13.92 -6.53
C ASN A 113 -0.09 -13.40 -5.74
N PRO A 114 0.17 -13.92 -4.53
CA PRO A 114 1.42 -13.63 -3.83
C PRO A 114 2.62 -14.12 -4.64
N MET A 115 3.69 -13.33 -4.66
CA MET A 115 4.96 -13.60 -5.34
C MET A 115 6.10 -13.61 -4.33
N LEU A 116 7.18 -14.30 -4.65
CA LEU A 116 8.43 -14.18 -3.90
C LEU A 116 9.13 -12.85 -4.23
N PRO A 117 9.92 -12.28 -3.28
CA PRO A 117 10.59 -11.00 -3.47
C PRO A 117 11.51 -10.92 -4.70
N ASP A 118 12.08 -12.04 -5.10
CA ASP A 118 13.06 -12.13 -6.20
C ASP A 118 12.41 -12.39 -7.57
N GLY A 119 11.06 -12.37 -7.65
CA GLY A 119 10.35 -12.64 -8.89
C GLY A 119 10.48 -14.08 -9.39
N ASP A 120 11.07 -14.96 -8.59
CA ASP A 120 11.02 -16.39 -8.85
C ASP A 120 9.58 -16.85 -8.66
N ASP A 121 8.95 -17.21 -9.78
CA ASP A 121 7.62 -17.86 -9.82
C ASP A 121 7.71 -19.28 -9.26
N ASP A 122 8.32 -19.43 -8.07
CA ASP A 122 8.31 -20.72 -7.39
C ASP A 122 6.92 -20.97 -6.77
N GLU A 123 5.95 -21.20 -7.68
CA GLU A 123 4.64 -21.78 -7.29
C GLU A 123 4.82 -23.05 -6.46
N GLY A 124 6.04 -23.60 -6.44
CA GLY A 124 6.46 -24.78 -5.70
C GLY A 124 6.62 -24.56 -4.20
N SER A 125 6.85 -23.34 -3.72
CA SER A 125 7.01 -23.06 -2.29
C SER A 125 5.73 -23.37 -1.49
N ASP A 126 5.84 -24.22 -0.48
CA ASP A 126 4.72 -24.57 0.42
C ASP A 126 4.15 -23.32 1.11
N MET A 127 4.99 -22.36 1.40
CA MET A 127 4.60 -21.09 2.01
C MET A 127 3.76 -20.24 1.05
N VAL A 128 4.19 -20.07 -0.20
CA VAL A 128 3.44 -19.31 -1.22
C VAL A 128 2.08 -19.97 -1.46
N ARG A 129 2.05 -21.31 -1.63
CA ARG A 129 0.78 -22.04 -1.77
C ARG A 129 -0.14 -21.89 -0.57
N ALA A 130 0.41 -21.86 0.65
CA ALA A 130 -0.38 -21.64 1.86
C ALA A 130 -0.99 -20.25 1.90
N PHE A 131 -0.21 -19.20 1.61
CA PHE A 131 -0.71 -17.82 1.52
C PHE A 131 -1.72 -17.64 0.39
N THR A 132 -1.49 -18.23 -0.79
CA THR A 132 -2.44 -18.18 -1.90
C THR A 132 -3.81 -18.73 -1.51
N ARG A 133 -3.85 -19.90 -0.85
CA ARG A 133 -5.12 -20.48 -0.36
C ARG A 133 -5.80 -19.61 0.70
N GLN A 134 -5.02 -19.02 1.58
CA GLN A 134 -5.56 -18.14 2.62
C GLN A 134 -6.14 -16.86 2.03
N ILE A 135 -5.42 -16.22 1.11
CA ILE A 135 -5.83 -15.02 0.38
C ILE A 135 -7.10 -15.29 -0.45
N GLU A 136 -7.13 -16.40 -1.19
CA GLU A 136 -8.33 -16.84 -1.91
C GLU A 136 -9.53 -16.95 -0.95
N THR A 137 -9.33 -17.53 0.24
CA THR A 137 -10.40 -17.70 1.23
C THR A 137 -10.90 -16.35 1.75
N ILE A 138 -10.01 -15.38 1.98
CA ILE A 138 -10.37 -14.02 2.42
C ILE A 138 -11.23 -13.35 1.35
N TYR A 139 -10.80 -13.33 0.09
CA TYR A 139 -11.55 -12.71 -1.00
C TYR A 139 -12.90 -13.39 -1.23
N ARG A 140 -12.95 -14.72 -1.20
CA ARG A 140 -14.22 -15.46 -1.32
C ARG A 140 -15.22 -15.07 -0.23
N LYS A 141 -14.77 -14.98 1.02
CA LYS A 141 -15.60 -14.52 2.13
C LYS A 141 -16.07 -13.08 1.93
N ARG A 142 -15.16 -12.22 1.48
CA ARG A 142 -15.43 -10.79 1.36
C ARG A 142 -16.36 -10.47 0.21
N PHE A 143 -16.11 -11.05 -0.96
CA PHE A 143 -16.84 -10.73 -2.19
C PHE A 143 -18.08 -11.61 -2.39
N GLY A 144 -18.19 -12.74 -1.69
CA GLY A 144 -19.26 -13.72 -1.94
C GLY A 144 -19.14 -14.45 -3.29
N LEU A 145 -17.97 -14.37 -3.94
CA LEU A 145 -17.70 -14.98 -5.23
C LEU A 145 -17.31 -16.45 -5.11
N LYS A 146 -17.50 -17.22 -6.19
CA LYS A 146 -17.02 -18.59 -6.29
C LYS A 146 -15.49 -18.67 -6.38
N ALA A 147 -14.92 -19.81 -5.98
CA ALA A 147 -13.48 -20.03 -6.00
C ALA A 147 -12.85 -19.79 -7.38
N GLU A 148 -13.50 -20.26 -8.45
CA GLU A 148 -13.01 -20.12 -9.83
C GLU A 148 -12.97 -18.64 -10.26
N GLN A 149 -13.94 -17.82 -9.83
CA GLN A 149 -13.99 -16.40 -10.14
C GLN A 149 -12.87 -15.65 -9.40
N VAL A 150 -12.67 -15.95 -8.11
CA VAL A 150 -11.59 -15.34 -7.33
C VAL A 150 -10.22 -15.71 -7.88
N ARG A 151 -10.00 -17.00 -8.24
CA ARG A 151 -8.73 -17.41 -8.89
C ARG A 151 -8.51 -16.73 -10.23
N ALA A 152 -9.55 -16.59 -11.06
CA ALA A 152 -9.44 -15.86 -12.33
C ALA A 152 -9.03 -14.39 -12.11
N ILE A 153 -9.58 -13.74 -11.07
CA ILE A 153 -9.19 -12.38 -10.68
C ILE A 153 -7.73 -12.33 -10.21
N MET A 154 -7.32 -13.27 -9.35
CA MET A 154 -5.96 -13.32 -8.82
C MET A 154 -4.91 -13.63 -9.90
N ASN A 155 -5.25 -14.48 -10.88
CA ASN A 155 -4.35 -14.82 -11.98
C ASN A 155 -4.24 -13.70 -13.02
N GLY A 156 -5.25 -12.84 -13.13
CA GLY A 156 -5.32 -11.84 -14.19
C GLY A 156 -5.45 -12.44 -15.60
N GLU A 157 -5.38 -11.57 -16.61
CA GLU A 157 -5.28 -11.97 -18.01
C GLU A 157 -3.85 -12.38 -18.36
N ALA A 158 -3.70 -13.23 -19.37
CA ALA A 158 -2.38 -13.68 -19.82
C ALA A 158 -1.44 -12.50 -20.14
N GLY A 159 -0.29 -12.47 -19.50
CA GLY A 159 0.72 -11.42 -19.67
C GLY A 159 0.53 -10.20 -18.75
N LYS A 160 -0.43 -10.25 -17.79
CA LYS A 160 -0.61 -9.22 -16.76
C LYS A 160 -0.21 -9.76 -15.40
N ASP A 161 0.19 -8.87 -14.52
CA ASP A 161 0.61 -9.15 -13.14
C ASP A 161 -0.55 -9.23 -12.14
N GLY A 162 -1.80 -9.30 -12.61
CA GLY A 162 -3.02 -9.35 -11.82
C GLY A 162 -4.18 -8.64 -12.48
N THR A 163 -5.23 -8.37 -11.74
CA THR A 163 -6.43 -7.67 -12.23
C THR A 163 -6.60 -6.33 -11.54
N TYR A 164 -6.77 -5.28 -12.34
CA TYR A 164 -7.01 -3.92 -11.90
C TYR A 164 -8.48 -3.56 -12.08
N PHE A 165 -9.05 -2.89 -11.08
CA PHE A 165 -10.44 -2.45 -11.08
C PHE A 165 -10.52 -0.97 -10.72
N ASP A 166 -11.17 -0.18 -11.56
CA ASP A 166 -11.82 1.05 -11.10
C ASP A 166 -13.10 0.71 -10.33
N ALA A 167 -13.75 1.70 -9.74
CA ALA A 167 -14.95 1.48 -8.93
C ALA A 167 -16.10 0.84 -9.74
N ALA A 168 -16.29 1.25 -11.00
CA ALA A 168 -17.34 0.71 -11.85
C ALA A 168 -17.08 -0.76 -12.21
N ALA A 169 -15.84 -1.11 -12.52
CA ALA A 169 -15.42 -2.48 -12.80
C ALA A 169 -15.54 -3.36 -11.54
N ALA A 170 -15.18 -2.86 -10.36
CA ALA A 170 -15.31 -3.57 -9.09
C ALA A 170 -16.77 -3.89 -8.76
N VAL A 171 -17.69 -2.95 -8.99
CA VAL A 171 -19.14 -3.18 -8.85
C VAL A 171 -19.63 -4.21 -9.87
N LYS A 172 -19.25 -4.07 -11.14
CA LYS A 172 -19.63 -5.00 -12.21
C LYS A 172 -19.14 -6.42 -11.96
N ALA A 173 -17.94 -6.56 -11.38
CA ALA A 173 -17.36 -7.87 -11.01
C ALA A 173 -17.97 -8.47 -9.74
N GLY A 174 -18.84 -7.75 -9.02
CA GLY A 174 -19.44 -8.19 -7.77
C GLY A 174 -18.48 -8.17 -6.58
N ILE A 175 -17.38 -7.41 -6.68
CA ILE A 175 -16.38 -7.27 -5.61
C ILE A 175 -16.91 -6.36 -4.50
N ILE A 176 -17.58 -5.27 -4.87
CA ILE A 176 -18.24 -4.37 -3.93
C ILE A 176 -19.66 -4.05 -4.41
N PRO A 177 -20.61 -3.83 -3.50
CA PRO A 177 -21.93 -3.30 -3.86
C PRO A 177 -21.84 -1.81 -4.22
N ALA A 178 -22.75 -1.34 -5.09
CA ALA A 178 -22.73 0.03 -5.61
C ALA A 178 -22.84 1.10 -4.49
N GLU A 179 -23.56 0.80 -3.43
CA GLU A 179 -23.73 1.68 -2.26
C GLU A 179 -22.44 1.85 -1.43
N ASN A 180 -21.43 1.02 -1.66
CA ASN A 180 -20.12 1.14 -1.03
C ASN A 180 -19.15 2.00 -1.85
N VAL A 181 -19.57 2.52 -2.99
CA VAL A 181 -18.79 3.50 -3.77
C VAL A 181 -19.06 4.90 -3.22
N ILE A 182 -18.00 5.57 -2.78
CA ILE A 182 -18.04 6.95 -2.32
C ILE A 182 -17.84 7.85 -3.54
N HIS A 183 -18.90 8.56 -3.93
CA HIS A 183 -18.86 9.43 -5.11
C HIS A 183 -18.21 10.77 -4.80
N THR A 184 -17.38 11.22 -5.73
CA THR A 184 -16.76 12.53 -5.74
C THR A 184 -17.31 13.40 -6.87
N SER A 185 -16.73 14.55 -7.15
CA SER A 185 -17.21 15.39 -8.25
C SER A 185 -17.03 14.69 -9.60
N LYS A 186 -18.02 14.82 -10.49
CA LYS A 186 -17.97 14.21 -11.85
C LYS A 186 -16.70 14.58 -12.62
N GLN A 187 -16.24 15.83 -12.48
CA GLN A 187 -15.05 16.31 -13.19
C GLN A 187 -13.78 15.56 -12.79
N LEU A 188 -13.61 15.28 -11.50
CA LEU A 188 -12.46 14.52 -11.01
C LEU A 188 -12.54 13.06 -11.45
N CYS A 189 -13.72 12.45 -11.40
CA CYS A 189 -13.96 11.09 -11.88
C CYS A 189 -13.61 10.93 -13.36
N GLU A 190 -14.07 11.82 -14.23
CA GLU A 190 -13.79 11.78 -15.66
C GLU A 190 -12.30 11.94 -15.97
N LYS A 191 -11.59 12.83 -15.24
CA LYS A 191 -10.16 13.01 -15.37
C LYS A 191 -9.40 11.73 -15.01
N VAL A 192 -9.70 11.14 -13.87
CA VAL A 192 -9.07 9.91 -13.39
C VAL A 192 -9.36 8.73 -14.32
N HIS A 193 -10.61 8.57 -14.76
CA HIS A 193 -10.97 7.49 -15.67
C HIS A 193 -10.17 7.53 -16.99
N ASN A 194 -10.02 8.71 -17.58
CA ASN A 194 -9.25 8.88 -18.82
C ASN A 194 -7.75 8.62 -18.61
N GLU A 195 -7.19 9.00 -17.46
CA GLU A 195 -5.79 8.78 -17.14
C GLU A 195 -5.50 7.31 -16.80
N VAL A 196 -6.38 6.65 -16.04
CA VAL A 196 -6.24 5.22 -15.69
C VAL A 196 -6.27 4.31 -16.92
N ALA A 197 -7.10 4.64 -17.91
CA ALA A 197 -7.17 3.86 -19.14
C ALA A 197 -5.84 3.83 -19.93
N ALA A 198 -4.95 4.79 -19.67
CA ALA A 198 -3.64 4.89 -20.32
C ALA A 198 -2.50 4.27 -19.49
N LEU A 199 -2.75 3.80 -18.24
CA LEU A 199 -1.73 3.28 -17.36
C LEU A 199 -1.37 1.82 -17.67
N THR A 200 -0.07 1.54 -17.67
CA THR A 200 0.47 0.21 -18.01
C THR A 200 1.22 -0.46 -16.86
N ASP A 201 1.56 0.28 -15.81
CA ASP A 201 2.36 -0.24 -14.69
C ASP A 201 1.98 0.38 -13.34
N THR A 202 2.40 -0.29 -12.26
CA THR A 202 2.05 0.09 -10.87
C THR A 202 2.67 1.43 -10.44
N ALA A 203 3.85 1.79 -10.95
CA ALA A 203 4.51 3.06 -10.59
C ALA A 203 3.75 4.27 -11.15
N ALA A 204 3.28 4.18 -12.40
CA ALA A 204 2.44 5.20 -13.03
C ALA A 204 1.10 5.35 -12.29
N ILE A 205 0.52 4.24 -11.81
CA ILE A 205 -0.70 4.24 -10.99
C ILE A 205 -0.47 4.97 -9.66
N GLN A 206 0.64 4.71 -8.98
CA GLN A 206 0.98 5.38 -7.73
C GLN A 206 1.12 6.89 -7.89
N GLU A 207 1.81 7.32 -8.95
CA GLU A 207 1.97 8.75 -9.24
C GLU A 207 0.62 9.42 -9.51
N LEU A 208 -0.25 8.80 -10.32
CA LEU A 208 -1.60 9.28 -10.57
C LEU A 208 -2.39 9.40 -9.27
N MET A 209 -2.40 8.35 -8.45
CA MET A 209 -3.19 8.32 -7.21
C MET A 209 -2.69 9.32 -6.17
N SER A 210 -1.38 9.53 -6.07
CA SER A 210 -0.83 10.58 -5.21
C SER A 210 -1.33 11.96 -5.61
N ARG A 211 -1.36 12.24 -6.92
CA ARG A 211 -1.86 13.50 -7.48
C ARG A 211 -3.36 13.67 -7.24
N VAL A 212 -4.17 12.65 -7.53
CA VAL A 212 -5.63 12.67 -7.32
C VAL A 212 -5.98 12.85 -5.85
N SER A 213 -5.28 12.15 -4.94
CA SER A 213 -5.49 12.30 -3.50
C SER A 213 -5.20 13.71 -3.00
N SER A 214 -4.19 14.39 -3.59
CA SER A 214 -3.88 15.79 -3.29
C SER A 214 -4.96 16.74 -3.80
N GLU A 215 -5.44 16.53 -5.03
CA GLU A 215 -6.53 17.31 -5.62
C GLU A 215 -7.84 17.13 -4.83
N ASN A 216 -8.17 15.91 -4.40
CA ASN A 216 -9.38 15.64 -3.63
C ASN A 216 -9.39 16.34 -2.27
N LYS A 217 -8.27 16.38 -1.57
CA LYS A 217 -8.17 17.13 -0.30
C LYS A 217 -8.49 18.61 -0.47
N LEU A 218 -8.08 19.21 -1.58
CA LEU A 218 -8.42 20.60 -1.90
C LEU A 218 -9.93 20.80 -2.12
N PHE A 219 -10.63 19.78 -2.65
CA PHE A 219 -12.08 19.84 -2.85
C PHE A 219 -12.86 19.56 -1.56
N GLU A 220 -12.40 18.65 -0.70
CA GLU A 220 -13.05 18.38 0.59
C GLU A 220 -12.95 19.56 1.57
N GLU A 221 -11.86 20.33 1.52
CA GLU A 221 -11.68 21.55 2.31
C GLU A 221 -12.56 22.71 1.81
N THR A 222 -13.05 22.66 0.56
CA THR A 222 -13.89 23.71 -0.04
C THR A 222 -15.39 23.45 0.07
N VAL A 223 -15.82 22.29 0.56
CA VAL A 223 -17.24 22.00 0.82
C VAL A 223 -17.54 22.25 2.30
N PRO A 224 -18.17 23.38 2.66
CA PRO A 224 -18.63 23.58 4.02
C PRO A 224 -19.67 22.52 4.35
N THR A 225 -19.49 21.78 5.42
CA THR A 225 -20.54 20.92 5.97
C THR A 225 -21.70 21.80 6.41
N LEU A 226 -22.69 21.95 5.56
CA LEU A 226 -23.95 22.60 5.89
C LEU A 226 -24.66 21.75 6.95
N LYS A 227 -24.40 22.03 8.23
CA LYS A 227 -25.36 21.73 9.27
C LYS A 227 -26.55 22.64 9.05
N GLN A 228 -27.66 22.06 8.61
CA GLN A 228 -28.94 22.73 8.66
C GLN A 228 -29.23 23.11 10.10
N THR A 229 -29.24 24.40 10.39
CA THR A 229 -30.03 25.02 11.44
C THR A 229 -30.94 26.00 10.74
N GLU A 230 -32.19 25.61 10.63
CA GLU A 230 -33.29 26.54 10.36
C GLU A 230 -33.34 27.57 11.47
N SER A 231 -33.16 28.82 11.18
CA SER A 231 -34.06 29.92 11.57
C SER A 231 -33.48 31.26 11.14
N ASP A 232 -34.41 32.04 10.59
CA ASP A 232 -34.44 33.49 10.42
C ASP A 232 -33.73 34.12 9.20
N MET A 233 -34.64 34.25 8.20
CA MET A 233 -34.53 35.31 7.18
C MET A 233 -34.64 36.69 7.84
N THR A 234 -33.66 37.52 7.67
CA THR A 234 -33.82 38.96 7.39
C THR A 234 -32.64 39.48 6.55
N ASN A 235 -33.05 40.15 5.53
CA ASN A 235 -32.43 40.85 4.47
C ASN A 235 -31.28 41.80 4.92
N GLU A 236 -30.12 41.81 4.20
CA GLU A 236 -29.61 43.03 3.57
C GLU A 236 -28.19 42.78 3.01
N ASN A 237 -27.94 43.32 1.81
CA ASN A 237 -26.71 43.45 1.09
C ASN A 237 -25.46 43.57 1.97
N LYS A 238 -24.54 42.59 1.88
CA LYS A 238 -23.13 42.84 2.19
C LYS A 238 -22.24 42.14 1.15
N THR A 239 -21.49 42.98 0.47
CA THR A 239 -20.25 42.73 -0.25
C THR A 239 -19.53 41.52 0.32
N GLN A 240 -19.06 40.60 -0.58
CA GLN A 240 -18.18 39.48 -0.25
C GLN A 240 -16.91 39.99 0.46
N GLY A 241 -16.98 40.10 1.78
CA GLY A 241 -15.82 40.22 2.64
C GLY A 241 -15.37 38.77 2.97
N PHE A 242 -14.14 38.45 2.61
CA PHE A 242 -13.48 37.29 3.17
C PHE A 242 -13.72 37.26 4.69
N GLU A 243 -14.32 36.22 5.22
CA GLU A 243 -14.54 36.14 6.67
C GLU A 243 -13.21 35.91 7.37
N TYR A 244 -12.68 36.98 7.94
CA TYR A 244 -11.44 36.98 8.72
C TYR A 244 -11.40 35.86 9.76
N GLY A 245 -12.54 35.56 10.40
CA GLY A 245 -12.66 34.50 11.38
C GLY A 245 -12.38 33.09 10.82
N ALA A 246 -12.76 32.83 9.57
CA ALA A 246 -12.48 31.55 8.91
C ALA A 246 -10.98 31.39 8.62
N ILE A 247 -10.32 32.44 8.15
CA ILE A 247 -8.86 32.46 7.91
C ILE A 247 -8.09 32.27 9.22
N ALA A 248 -8.45 33.03 10.26
CA ALA A 248 -7.82 32.92 11.57
C ALA A 248 -7.98 31.51 12.18
N ALA A 249 -9.14 30.89 12.00
CA ALA A 249 -9.41 29.53 12.47
C ALA A 249 -8.57 28.50 11.70
N SER A 250 -8.44 28.62 10.37
CA SER A 250 -7.69 27.67 9.52
C SER A 250 -6.19 27.60 9.85
N ILE A 251 -5.62 28.70 10.36
CA ILE A 251 -4.21 28.76 10.80
C ILE A 251 -4.03 28.61 12.31
N GLY A 252 -5.09 28.16 13.03
CA GLY A 252 -5.04 27.90 14.47
C GLY A 252 -5.01 29.16 15.35
N MET A 253 -5.44 30.31 14.82
CA MET A 253 -5.40 31.62 15.48
C MET A 253 -6.81 32.21 15.72
N LYS A 254 -7.79 31.36 16.02
CA LYS A 254 -9.13 31.78 16.37
C LYS A 254 -9.07 32.79 17.56
N ASP A 255 -9.81 33.87 17.46
CA ASP A 255 -9.91 34.93 18.48
C ASP A 255 -8.64 35.81 18.67
N LYS A 256 -7.72 35.84 17.69
CA LYS A 256 -6.55 36.70 17.67
C LYS A 256 -6.77 37.96 16.85
N ASP A 257 -6.01 39.01 17.16
CA ASP A 257 -6.03 40.28 16.40
C ASP A 257 -5.57 40.10 14.95
N VAL A 258 -6.11 40.95 14.06
CA VAL A 258 -5.74 40.98 12.61
C VAL A 258 -4.23 41.04 12.43
N LYS A 259 -3.52 41.83 13.27
CA LYS A 259 -2.07 41.95 13.23
C LYS A 259 -1.34 40.64 13.48
N ASP A 260 -1.79 39.87 14.46
CA ASP A 260 -1.19 38.57 14.82
C ASP A 260 -1.47 37.51 13.73
N VAL A 261 -2.67 37.52 13.16
CA VAL A 261 -3.03 36.65 12.03
C VAL A 261 -2.20 36.98 10.79
N MET A 262 -2.00 38.26 10.46
CA MET A 262 -1.17 38.68 9.33
C MET A 262 0.31 38.33 9.55
N ALA A 263 0.83 38.46 10.77
CA ALA A 263 2.17 37.99 11.11
C ALA A 263 2.34 36.49 10.89
N ARG A 264 1.37 35.70 11.33
CA ARG A 264 1.38 34.23 11.12
C ARG A 264 1.30 33.85 9.66
N ILE A 265 0.46 34.51 8.86
CA ILE A 265 0.41 34.32 7.40
C ILE A 265 1.78 34.62 6.77
N SER A 266 2.43 35.67 7.18
CA SER A 266 3.77 36.02 6.68
C SER A 266 4.83 35.00 7.07
N GLU A 267 4.78 34.45 8.28
CA GLU A 267 5.64 33.33 8.70
C GLU A 267 5.41 32.07 7.86
N LEU A 268 4.16 31.70 7.64
CA LEU A 268 3.81 30.53 6.82
C LEU A 268 4.27 30.71 5.36
N ALA A 269 4.08 31.91 4.80
CA ALA A 269 4.57 32.23 3.46
C ALA A 269 6.10 32.14 3.35
N ALA A 270 6.84 32.50 4.41
CA ALA A 270 8.29 32.34 4.45
C ALA A 270 8.79 30.90 4.54
N LEU A 271 7.92 29.96 4.92
CA LEU A 271 8.24 28.52 4.94
C LEU A 271 8.08 27.87 3.55
N GLU A 272 7.29 28.43 2.66
CA GLU A 272 7.03 27.87 1.32
C GLU A 272 8.31 27.62 0.51
N PRO A 273 9.28 28.55 0.39
CA PRO A 273 10.51 28.31 -0.35
C PRO A 273 11.36 27.18 0.30
N LYS A 274 11.39 27.10 1.63
CA LYS A 274 12.11 26.03 2.34
C LYS A 274 11.47 24.67 2.08
N TYR A 275 10.15 24.62 2.05
CA TYR A 275 9.42 23.41 1.72
C TYR A 275 9.72 22.93 0.30
N LYS A 276 9.72 23.85 -0.68
CA LYS A 276 10.06 23.55 -2.08
C LYS A 276 11.52 23.06 -2.23
N GLU A 277 12.46 23.65 -1.50
CA GLU A 277 13.85 23.22 -1.49
C GLU A 277 14.01 21.82 -0.89
N MET A 278 13.35 21.55 0.22
CA MET A 278 13.36 20.25 0.86
C MET A 278 12.71 19.15 -0.03
N GLN A 279 11.62 19.49 -0.71
CA GLN A 279 10.96 18.60 -1.66
C GLN A 279 11.86 18.27 -2.86
N LYS A 280 12.61 19.27 -3.37
CA LYS A 280 13.61 19.05 -4.41
C LYS A 280 14.73 18.12 -3.91
N SER A 281 15.27 18.36 -2.72
CA SER A 281 16.31 17.51 -2.14
C SER A 281 15.85 16.08 -1.92
N LEU A 282 14.58 15.89 -1.55
CA LEU A 282 13.98 14.57 -1.43
C LEU A 282 13.92 13.84 -2.79
N ASN A 283 13.48 14.51 -3.83
CA ASN A 283 13.42 13.93 -5.18
C ASN A 283 14.83 13.58 -5.70
N ASP A 284 15.82 14.45 -5.45
CA ASP A 284 17.21 14.19 -5.82
C ASP A 284 17.75 12.94 -5.08
N ALA A 285 17.46 12.80 -3.78
CA ALA A 285 17.83 11.63 -2.99
C ALA A 285 17.15 10.35 -3.50
N GLN A 286 15.88 10.39 -3.85
CA GLN A 286 15.15 9.26 -4.44
C GLN A 286 15.77 8.81 -5.77
N THR A 287 16.18 9.75 -6.62
CA THR A 287 16.88 9.45 -7.88
C THR A 287 18.20 8.74 -7.64
N VAL A 288 18.97 9.18 -6.61
CA VAL A 288 20.23 8.52 -6.23
C VAL A 288 19.96 7.10 -5.70
N ILE A 289 18.92 6.90 -4.92
CA ILE A 289 18.52 5.59 -4.40
C ILE A 289 18.20 4.65 -5.56
N ALA A 290 17.35 5.06 -6.49
CA ALA A 290 17.01 4.26 -7.67
C ALA A 290 18.24 3.86 -8.50
N GLY A 291 19.21 4.79 -8.68
CA GLY A 291 20.47 4.49 -9.35
C GLY A 291 21.34 3.47 -8.61
N LYS A 292 21.36 3.52 -7.27
CA LYS A 292 22.07 2.53 -6.46
C LYS A 292 21.41 1.16 -6.49
N GLU A 293 20.08 1.11 -6.47
CA GLU A 293 19.33 -0.14 -6.58
C GLU A 293 19.60 -0.85 -7.92
N ALA A 294 19.60 -0.11 -9.03
CA ALA A 294 20.01 -0.66 -10.33
C ALA A 294 21.44 -1.20 -10.33
N THR A 295 22.37 -0.52 -9.63
CA THR A 295 23.75 -0.98 -9.49
C THR A 295 23.84 -2.26 -8.66
N ILE A 296 23.08 -2.36 -7.56
CA ILE A 296 23.00 -3.57 -6.73
C ILE A 296 22.47 -4.75 -7.54
N GLN A 297 21.41 -4.57 -8.32
CA GLN A 297 20.89 -5.62 -9.18
C GLN A 297 21.92 -6.13 -10.21
N ASN A 298 22.68 -5.22 -10.83
CA ASN A 298 23.74 -5.62 -11.74
C ASN A 298 24.86 -6.40 -11.05
N LEU A 299 25.30 -5.95 -9.86
CA LEU A 299 26.31 -6.65 -9.08
C LEU A 299 25.84 -8.03 -8.61
N GLN A 300 24.57 -8.19 -8.25
CA GLN A 300 23.99 -9.49 -7.91
C GLN A 300 23.99 -10.45 -9.10
N LYS A 301 23.66 -9.95 -10.29
CA LYS A 301 23.73 -10.72 -11.54
C LYS A 301 25.16 -11.18 -11.86
N ASP A 302 26.12 -10.26 -11.71
CA ASP A 302 27.55 -10.58 -11.94
C ASP A 302 28.05 -11.59 -10.91
N LEU A 303 27.68 -11.46 -9.65
CA LEU A 303 28.00 -12.40 -8.59
C LEU A 303 27.46 -13.80 -8.88
N ALA A 304 26.20 -13.90 -9.30
CA ALA A 304 25.59 -15.17 -9.69
C ALA A 304 26.32 -15.82 -10.86
N ALA A 305 26.72 -15.04 -11.86
CA ALA A 305 27.49 -15.54 -13.01
C ALA A 305 28.88 -16.04 -12.59
N VAL A 306 29.58 -15.33 -11.70
CA VAL A 306 30.90 -15.76 -11.18
C VAL A 306 30.77 -17.01 -10.32
N THR A 307 29.73 -17.10 -9.46
CA THR A 307 29.47 -18.28 -8.62
C THR A 307 29.19 -19.51 -9.48
N SER A 308 28.38 -19.38 -10.53
CA SER A 308 28.13 -20.47 -11.47
C SER A 308 29.38 -20.95 -12.19
N ARG A 309 30.30 -20.02 -12.58
CA ARG A 309 31.59 -20.37 -13.19
C ARG A 309 32.51 -21.08 -12.20
N LEU A 310 32.54 -20.64 -10.95
CA LEU A 310 33.33 -21.28 -9.89
C LEU A 310 32.88 -22.72 -9.66
N SER A 311 31.59 -22.96 -9.50
CA SER A 311 31.02 -24.31 -9.35
C SER A 311 31.39 -25.22 -10.54
N ALA A 312 31.37 -24.69 -11.77
CA ALA A 312 31.75 -25.44 -12.95
C ALA A 312 33.25 -25.80 -12.96
N TYR A 313 34.13 -24.94 -12.40
CA TYR A 313 35.54 -25.25 -12.23
C TYR A 313 35.78 -26.32 -11.16
N GLU A 314 35.09 -26.23 -10.02
CA GLU A 314 35.21 -27.21 -8.93
C GLU A 314 34.75 -28.59 -9.37
N GLN A 315 33.63 -28.73 -10.08
CA GLN A 315 33.21 -30.00 -10.67
C GLN A 315 34.19 -30.58 -11.68
N LYS A 316 34.91 -29.73 -12.41
CA LYS A 316 35.92 -30.16 -13.39
C LYS A 316 37.20 -30.63 -12.73
N GLU A 317 37.58 -30.10 -11.59
CA GLU A 317 38.72 -30.55 -10.78
C GLU A 317 38.38 -31.86 -10.05
N GLU A 318 37.20 -32.02 -9.48
CA GLU A 318 36.74 -33.28 -8.87
C GLU A 318 36.70 -34.42 -9.90
N GLY A 319 36.22 -34.16 -11.12
CA GLY A 319 36.24 -35.11 -12.22
C GLY A 319 37.63 -35.52 -12.66
N ARG A 320 38.64 -34.64 -12.52
CA ARG A 320 40.09 -34.95 -12.80
C ARG A 320 40.73 -35.74 -11.66
N ALA A 321 40.39 -35.45 -10.40
CA ALA A 321 40.92 -36.17 -9.25
C ALA A 321 40.35 -37.61 -9.17
N GLY A 322 39.08 -37.82 -9.60
CA GLY A 322 38.46 -39.16 -9.68
C GLY A 322 38.96 -40.04 -10.84
N GLY A 323 39.61 -39.44 -11.87
CA GLY A 323 40.14 -40.16 -13.05
C GLY A 323 41.52 -40.76 -12.88
N THR A 324 42.30 -40.38 -11.86
CA THR A 324 43.68 -40.84 -11.66
C THR A 324 43.85 -42.07 -10.75
N HIS A 325 42.77 -42.68 -10.32
CA HIS A 325 42.82 -43.87 -9.42
C HIS A 325 42.32 -45.20 -10.04
N ARG A 326 42.28 -45.29 -11.37
CA ARG A 326 42.04 -46.55 -12.05
C ARG A 326 43.08 -46.80 -13.11
N ASP A 327 44.26 -47.14 -12.71
CA ASP A 327 45.23 -47.99 -13.48
C ASP A 327 46.54 -48.06 -12.72
N ALA A 328 46.63 -48.84 -11.69
CA ALA A 328 47.90 -49.39 -11.21
C ALA A 328 47.64 -50.65 -10.37
N GLY A 329 47.93 -51.78 -10.91
CA GLY A 329 48.32 -52.95 -10.11
C GLY A 329 47.35 -54.10 -10.09
N GLY A 330 47.48 -54.99 -11.04
CA GLY A 330 46.88 -56.33 -11.04
C GLY A 330 47.66 -57.40 -11.73
N GLU A 331 48.96 -57.38 -11.62
CA GLU A 331 49.74 -58.61 -11.97
C GLU A 331 49.77 -59.53 -10.73
N ARG A 332 49.02 -60.62 -10.79
CA ARG A 332 49.15 -61.74 -9.86
C ARG A 332 50.27 -62.65 -10.34
N TYR A 333 51.38 -62.65 -9.63
CA TYR A 333 52.41 -63.72 -9.73
C TYR A 333 51.82 -65.01 -9.14
N GLN A 334 51.57 -66.02 -9.99
CA GLN A 334 51.38 -67.40 -9.57
C GLN A 334 52.76 -67.99 -9.25
N ARG A 335 52.99 -68.27 -7.99
CA ARG A 335 54.09 -69.18 -7.58
C ARG A 335 53.65 -70.62 -7.79
N GLY A 336 54.27 -71.27 -8.73
CA GLY A 336 54.23 -72.72 -8.89
C GLY A 336 54.98 -73.41 -7.75
N GLU A 337 54.24 -74.28 -7.09
CA GLU A 337 54.82 -75.28 -6.25
C GLU A 337 55.36 -76.40 -7.17
N ASN A 338 56.63 -76.72 -7.07
CA ASN A 338 57.20 -78.05 -7.45
C ASN A 338 57.99 -78.54 -6.27
N ARG A 339 57.56 -79.69 -5.76
CA ARG A 339 58.40 -80.60 -4.97
C ARG A 339 58.67 -81.82 -5.82
N PRO A 340 59.82 -82.50 -5.54
CA PRO A 340 59.71 -83.90 -5.16
C PRO A 340 59.85 -84.04 -3.66
#